data_29b7b021fcd8dc185018fd923ce0b630
#
_entry.id   29b7b021fcd8dc185018fd923ce0b630
#
_cell.length_a   1.000
_cell.length_b   1.000
_cell.length_c   1.000
_cell.angle_alpha   90.00
_cell.angle_beta   90.00
_cell.angle_gamma   90.00
#
_symmetry.space_group_name_H-M   'P 1'
#
loop_
_entity.id
_entity.type
_entity.pdbx_description
1 polymer ?
#
loop_
_entity_poly.entity_id
_entity_poly.type
_entity_poly.pdbx_seq_one_letter_code
_entity_poly.pdbx_strand_id
1 'polypeptide(L)'
;KDSGKFKKTVVLLNSVFAMEMDWLDEYNVDAVLWVGNPGFYGMPGAIRVVTGEVNPSGHTTATFAANSLSAPSAENFGLHAYDYGSKTPRAAGDSFVSYNEGIYVGYRYYETRYEDTILGQGKADSAVGTKASTDGWNYAEEVCFPFGYGLSYTTFEQSIADYKTTDSAIEMTVEVK
;
A
#
# COMPACT_ATOMS: atom_id res chain seq x y z
N LYS A 1 21.43 -10.37 -12.90
CA LYS A 1 22.66 -9.90 -12.23
C LYS A 1 23.60 -11.06 -11.92
N ASP A 2 23.09 -12.14 -11.37
CA ASP A 2 23.89 -13.30 -10.93
C ASP A 2 24.67 -13.98 -12.07
N SER A 3 24.19 -13.87 -13.30
CA SER A 3 24.92 -14.30 -14.50
C SER A 3 26.15 -13.43 -14.85
N GLY A 4 26.33 -12.28 -14.19
CA GLY A 4 27.36 -11.29 -14.50
C GLY A 4 27.18 -10.53 -15.82
N LYS A 5 26.07 -10.79 -16.54
CA LYS A 5 25.79 -10.19 -17.85
C LYS A 5 25.18 -8.78 -17.77
N PHE A 6 24.56 -8.46 -16.63
CA PHE A 6 23.86 -7.21 -16.43
C PHE A 6 24.47 -6.44 -15.25
N LYS A 7 24.70 -5.15 -15.41
CA LYS A 7 25.22 -4.27 -14.36
C LYS A 7 24.11 -3.82 -13.41
N LYS A 8 22.93 -3.58 -13.93
CA LYS A 8 21.75 -3.07 -13.21
C LYS A 8 20.51 -3.85 -13.61
N THR A 9 19.64 -4.03 -12.63
CA THR A 9 18.34 -4.66 -12.81
C THR A 9 17.27 -3.71 -12.26
N VAL A 10 16.35 -3.29 -13.13
CA VAL A 10 15.20 -2.46 -12.78
C VAL A 10 13.95 -3.23 -13.08
N VAL A 11 13.04 -3.28 -12.13
CA VAL A 11 11.74 -3.92 -12.28
C VAL A 11 10.66 -2.87 -12.49
N LEU A 12 9.88 -3.02 -13.54
CA LEU A 12 8.70 -2.19 -13.80
C LEU A 12 7.45 -2.99 -13.44
N LEU A 13 6.74 -2.54 -12.41
CA LEU A 13 5.49 -3.16 -11.98
C LEU A 13 4.32 -2.52 -12.72
N ASN A 14 3.79 -3.23 -13.71
CA ASN A 14 2.59 -2.86 -14.44
C ASN A 14 1.36 -3.51 -13.78
N SER A 15 1.00 -3.04 -12.61
CA SER A 15 -0.14 -3.50 -11.83
C SER A 15 -0.91 -2.32 -11.28
N VAL A 16 -2.24 -2.37 -11.32
CA VAL A 16 -3.10 -1.35 -10.70
C VAL A 16 -3.28 -1.57 -9.20
N PHE A 17 -2.95 -2.77 -8.73
CA PHE A 17 -3.07 -3.15 -7.33
C PHE A 17 -1.70 -3.26 -6.68
N ALA A 18 -1.64 -2.95 -5.38
CA ALA A 18 -0.51 -3.33 -4.55
C ALA A 18 -0.35 -4.87 -4.55
N MET A 19 0.87 -5.32 -4.37
CA MET A 19 1.24 -6.73 -4.32
C MET A 19 2.26 -6.98 -3.22
N GLU A 20 2.45 -8.21 -2.85
CA GLU A 20 3.52 -8.62 -1.96
C GLU A 20 4.88 -8.35 -2.60
N MET A 21 5.80 -7.78 -1.82
CA MET A 21 7.11 -7.32 -2.29
C MET A 21 8.27 -7.90 -1.48
N ASP A 22 8.02 -8.93 -0.68
CA ASP A 22 9.00 -9.64 0.15
C ASP A 22 10.14 -10.25 -0.67
N TRP A 23 9.85 -10.62 -1.92
CA TRP A 23 10.86 -11.11 -2.87
C TRP A 23 12.01 -10.13 -3.13
N LEU A 24 11.84 -8.84 -2.81
CA LEU A 24 12.93 -7.85 -2.95
C LEU A 24 14.13 -8.16 -2.05
N ASP A 25 13.89 -8.77 -0.91
CA ASP A 25 14.96 -9.17 0.02
C ASP A 25 15.75 -10.38 -0.51
N GLU A 26 15.11 -11.22 -1.33
CA GLU A 26 15.72 -12.41 -1.92
C GLU A 26 16.54 -12.08 -3.18
N TYR A 27 16.12 -11.10 -3.95
CA TYR A 27 16.71 -10.78 -5.24
C TYR A 27 17.43 -9.43 -5.23
N ASN A 28 18.64 -9.43 -5.76
CA ASN A 28 19.47 -8.23 -5.86
C ASN A 28 18.96 -7.28 -6.97
N VAL A 29 17.84 -6.63 -6.72
CA VAL A 29 17.21 -5.63 -7.59
C VAL A 29 17.75 -4.25 -7.26
N ASP A 30 18.12 -3.45 -8.27
CA ASP A 30 18.67 -2.10 -8.05
C ASP A 30 17.58 -1.04 -7.88
N ALA A 31 16.46 -1.21 -8.56
CA ALA A 31 15.32 -0.31 -8.47
C ALA A 31 14.01 -1.00 -8.87
N VAL A 32 12.93 -0.52 -8.29
CA VAL A 32 11.56 -0.90 -8.67
C VAL A 32 10.78 0.36 -8.97
N LEU A 33 10.06 0.36 -10.08
CA LEU A 33 9.17 1.44 -10.46
C LEU A 33 7.75 0.87 -10.60
N TRP A 34 6.84 1.30 -9.75
CA TRP A 34 5.44 1.00 -9.89
C TRP A 34 4.81 2.00 -10.87
N VAL A 35 4.45 1.52 -12.05
CA VAL A 35 3.92 2.33 -13.14
C VAL A 35 2.39 2.31 -13.19
N GLY A 36 1.75 1.49 -12.39
CA GLY A 36 0.29 1.34 -12.38
C GLY A 36 -0.21 0.78 -13.72
N ASN A 37 -1.23 1.41 -14.26
CA ASN A 37 -1.75 1.10 -15.59
C ASN A 37 -1.50 2.28 -16.55
N PRO A 38 -0.36 2.30 -17.24
CA PRO A 38 0.05 3.45 -18.07
C PRO A 38 -0.77 3.56 -19.35
N GLY A 39 -1.63 2.59 -19.66
CA GLY A 39 -2.38 2.55 -20.91
C GLY A 39 -1.48 2.46 -22.15
N PHE A 40 -2.03 2.82 -23.30
CA PHE A 40 -1.31 2.70 -24.59
C PHE A 40 -0.16 3.70 -24.74
N TYR A 41 -0.25 4.87 -24.10
CA TYR A 41 0.68 5.99 -24.33
C TYR A 41 1.53 6.36 -23.11
N GLY A 42 1.33 5.75 -21.96
CA GLY A 42 2.04 6.09 -20.73
C GLY A 42 3.43 5.47 -20.59
N MET A 43 3.72 4.35 -21.24
CA MET A 43 5.02 3.68 -21.15
C MET A 43 6.22 4.56 -21.54
N PRO A 44 6.17 5.41 -22.56
CA PRO A 44 7.26 6.36 -22.83
C PRO A 44 7.58 7.25 -21.62
N GLY A 45 6.58 7.66 -20.85
CA GLY A 45 6.79 8.42 -19.60
C GLY A 45 7.55 7.61 -18.55
N ALA A 46 7.17 6.36 -18.34
CA ALA A 46 7.87 5.45 -17.42
C ALA A 46 9.35 5.24 -17.84
N ILE A 47 9.61 5.07 -19.14
CA ILE A 47 10.97 4.92 -19.66
C ILE A 47 11.80 6.19 -19.42
N ARG A 48 11.23 7.37 -19.57
CA ARG A 48 11.93 8.64 -19.31
C ARG A 48 12.33 8.78 -17.83
N VAL A 49 11.52 8.23 -16.90
CA VAL A 49 11.91 8.11 -15.50
C VAL A 49 13.10 7.16 -15.35
N VAL A 50 13.02 5.96 -15.92
CA VAL A 50 14.09 4.95 -15.82
C VAL A 50 15.41 5.46 -16.42
N THR A 51 15.37 6.25 -17.49
CA THR A 51 16.56 6.84 -18.12
C THR A 51 17.09 8.09 -17.41
N GLY A 52 16.37 8.59 -16.39
CA GLY A 52 16.75 9.79 -15.66
C GLY A 52 16.43 11.12 -16.39
N GLU A 53 15.68 11.05 -17.47
CA GLU A 53 15.24 12.25 -18.21
C GLU A 53 14.16 13.02 -17.40
N VAL A 54 13.36 12.30 -16.64
CA VAL A 54 12.31 12.84 -15.78
C VAL A 54 12.53 12.36 -14.36
N ASN A 55 12.50 13.27 -13.40
CA ASN A 55 12.57 12.95 -11.98
C ASN A 55 11.23 12.39 -11.50
N PRO A 56 11.18 11.19 -10.86
CA PRO A 56 9.95 10.67 -10.29
C PRO A 56 9.49 11.53 -9.10
N SER A 57 8.18 11.78 -9.03
CA SER A 57 7.54 12.50 -7.94
C SER A 57 6.27 11.78 -7.42
N GLY A 58 5.98 10.62 -7.98
CA GLY A 58 4.83 9.80 -7.58
C GLY A 58 5.05 9.14 -6.24
N HIS A 59 3.95 8.98 -5.48
CA HIS A 59 3.91 8.28 -4.22
C HIS A 59 2.85 7.18 -4.27
N THR A 60 3.03 6.14 -3.48
CA THR A 60 2.07 5.04 -3.42
C THR A 60 0.72 5.51 -2.89
N THR A 61 -0.34 5.09 -3.54
CA THR A 61 -1.73 5.37 -3.15
C THR A 61 -2.37 4.21 -2.39
N ALA A 62 -1.57 3.20 -2.07
CA ALA A 62 -1.97 2.01 -1.32
C ALA A 62 -0.82 1.56 -0.44
N THR A 63 -1.11 0.82 0.62
CA THR A 63 -0.12 0.09 1.40
C THR A 63 0.25 -1.20 0.66
N PHE A 64 1.54 -1.44 0.51
CA PHE A 64 2.08 -2.72 0.05
C PHE A 64 2.38 -3.56 1.28
N ALA A 65 1.46 -4.44 1.61
CA ALA A 65 1.59 -5.32 2.76
C ALA A 65 2.55 -6.48 2.48
N ALA A 66 3.21 -6.98 3.50
CA ALA A 66 4.03 -8.18 3.43
C ALA A 66 3.20 -9.44 3.20
N ASN A 67 1.96 -9.43 3.69
CA ASN A 67 0.98 -10.47 3.42
C ASN A 67 -0.34 -9.81 2.98
N SER A 68 -0.76 -10.07 1.76
CA SER A 68 -2.00 -9.52 1.18
C SER A 68 -3.26 -9.87 1.98
N LEU A 69 -3.20 -10.95 2.75
CA LEU A 69 -4.31 -11.40 3.59
C LEU A 69 -4.30 -10.77 4.99
N SER A 70 -3.32 -9.92 5.31
CA SER A 70 -3.22 -9.29 6.63
C SER A 70 -4.27 -8.19 6.86
N ALA A 71 -4.84 -7.63 5.82
CA ALA A 71 -5.90 -6.64 5.94
C ALA A 71 -7.21 -7.28 6.41
N PRO A 72 -7.98 -6.62 7.31
CA PRO A 72 -9.27 -7.13 7.78
C PRO A 72 -10.27 -7.42 6.67
N SER A 73 -10.22 -6.67 5.58
CA SER A 73 -11.03 -6.91 4.39
C SER A 73 -10.79 -8.28 3.74
N ALA A 74 -9.63 -8.89 3.96
CA ALA A 74 -9.31 -10.20 3.41
C ALA A 74 -10.02 -11.34 4.15
N GLU A 75 -10.35 -11.19 5.43
CA GLU A 75 -11.01 -12.23 6.25
C GLU A 75 -12.36 -12.66 5.66
N ASN A 76 -13.06 -11.74 5.07
CA ASN A 76 -14.38 -11.99 4.48
C ASN A 76 -14.36 -11.85 2.95
N PHE A 77 -13.16 -11.85 2.37
CA PHE A 77 -13.01 -11.80 0.92
C PHE A 77 -13.38 -13.15 0.31
N GLY A 78 -14.44 -13.16 -0.47
CA GLY A 78 -14.91 -14.36 -1.13
C GLY A 78 -16.36 -14.28 -1.55
N LEU A 79 -16.81 -15.34 -2.19
CA LEU A 79 -18.21 -15.48 -2.59
C LEU A 79 -18.98 -16.13 -1.46
N HIS A 80 -19.67 -15.33 -0.66
CA HIS A 80 -20.62 -15.82 0.32
C HIS A 80 -21.98 -15.98 -0.33
N ALA A 81 -22.53 -17.15 -0.20
CA ALA A 81 -23.78 -17.47 -0.83
C ALA A 81 -24.88 -17.66 0.21
N TYR A 82 -26.10 -17.18 -0.04
CA TYR A 82 -27.26 -17.45 0.83
C TYR A 82 -27.60 -18.94 0.85
N ASP A 83 -27.87 -19.47 2.05
CA ASP A 83 -28.42 -20.82 2.20
C ASP A 83 -29.93 -20.75 2.38
N TYR A 84 -30.65 -21.10 1.33
CA TYR A 84 -32.12 -21.16 1.32
C TYR A 84 -32.66 -22.52 1.75
N GLY A 85 -31.89 -23.32 2.49
CA GLY A 85 -32.35 -24.63 2.97
C GLY A 85 -32.42 -25.68 1.87
N SER A 86 -31.46 -25.72 0.99
CA SER A 86 -30.98 -26.89 0.25
C SER A 86 -31.78 -27.47 -0.91
N LYS A 87 -32.82 -26.88 -1.42
CA LYS A 87 -33.59 -27.57 -2.46
C LYS A 87 -33.55 -26.95 -3.88
N THR A 88 -32.91 -25.82 -4.02
CA THR A 88 -32.75 -25.20 -5.33
C THR A 88 -31.31 -24.86 -5.59
N PRO A 89 -30.74 -25.27 -6.74
CA PRO A 89 -29.44 -24.75 -7.16
C PRO A 89 -29.51 -23.23 -7.24
N ARG A 90 -28.56 -22.56 -6.63
CA ARG A 90 -28.51 -21.11 -6.64
C ARG A 90 -28.39 -20.55 -8.03
N ALA A 91 -29.22 -19.59 -8.35
CA ALA A 91 -28.99 -18.76 -9.51
C ALA A 91 -27.73 -17.89 -9.30
N ALA A 92 -27.02 -17.62 -10.38
CA ALA A 92 -25.94 -16.64 -10.34
C ALA A 92 -26.52 -15.30 -9.86
N GLY A 93 -25.99 -14.79 -8.71
CA GLY A 93 -26.49 -13.57 -8.09
C GLY A 93 -27.01 -13.71 -6.66
N ASP A 94 -27.25 -14.94 -6.19
CA ASP A 94 -27.65 -15.19 -4.81
C ASP A 94 -26.45 -15.19 -3.86
N SER A 95 -25.68 -14.13 -3.88
CA SER A 95 -24.46 -13.96 -3.09
C SER A 95 -24.44 -12.61 -2.39
N PHE A 96 -23.65 -12.53 -1.36
CA PHE A 96 -23.41 -11.28 -0.63
C PHE A 96 -21.94 -11.12 -0.33
N VAL A 97 -21.55 -9.88 -0.02
CA VAL A 97 -20.23 -9.53 0.49
C VAL A 97 -20.41 -8.96 1.89
N SER A 98 -19.52 -9.34 2.81
CA SER A 98 -19.51 -8.83 4.17
C SER A 98 -18.36 -7.85 4.35
N TYR A 99 -18.68 -6.62 4.75
CA TYR A 99 -17.70 -5.56 5.02
C TYR A 99 -17.46 -5.42 6.53
N ASN A 100 -16.89 -6.45 7.15
CA ASN A 100 -16.65 -6.49 8.59
C ASN A 100 -15.54 -5.54 9.03
N GLU A 101 -14.68 -5.15 8.12
CA GLU A 101 -13.58 -4.21 8.35
C GLU A 101 -14.05 -2.79 8.68
N GLY A 102 -15.28 -2.44 8.35
CA GLY A 102 -15.82 -1.10 8.56
C GLY A 102 -14.99 -0.02 7.85
N ILE A 103 -14.44 0.94 8.60
CA ILE A 103 -13.59 2.00 8.06
C ILE A 103 -12.13 1.58 7.85
N TYR A 104 -11.74 0.42 8.36
CA TYR A 104 -10.34 -0.04 8.35
C TYR A 104 -9.97 -0.75 7.05
N VAL A 105 -10.03 -0.01 5.95
CA VAL A 105 -9.71 -0.47 4.60
C VAL A 105 -8.35 0.06 4.17
N GLY A 106 -7.46 -0.81 3.69
CA GLY A 106 -6.15 -0.45 3.17
C GLY A 106 -5.29 0.28 4.20
N TYR A 107 -4.71 1.40 3.83
CA TYR A 107 -3.82 2.18 4.72
C TYR A 107 -4.48 2.62 6.03
N ARG A 108 -5.79 2.82 6.06
CA ARG A 108 -6.50 3.18 7.30
C ARG A 108 -6.37 2.11 8.38
N TYR A 109 -6.28 0.84 7.97
CA TYR A 109 -6.00 -0.24 8.91
C TYR A 109 -4.56 -0.16 9.40
N TYR A 110 -3.58 -0.20 8.51
CA TYR A 110 -2.17 -0.32 8.87
C TYR A 110 -1.68 0.89 9.69
N GLU A 111 -2.04 2.10 9.27
CA GLU A 111 -1.63 3.31 9.98
C GLU A 111 -2.34 3.43 11.34
N THR A 112 -3.62 3.05 11.44
CA THR A 112 -4.31 3.06 12.74
C THR A 112 -3.77 1.97 13.67
N ARG A 113 -3.40 0.79 13.14
CA ARG A 113 -2.73 -0.25 13.96
C ARG A 113 -1.36 0.21 14.44
N TYR A 114 -0.63 0.98 13.65
CA TYR A 114 0.60 1.62 14.12
C TYR A 114 0.32 2.54 15.31
N GLU A 115 -0.70 3.36 15.22
CA GLU A 115 -1.12 4.22 16.33
C GLU A 115 -1.55 3.42 17.58
N ASP A 116 -2.26 2.31 17.39
CA ASP A 116 -2.63 1.41 18.50
C ASP A 116 -1.40 0.89 19.23
N THR A 117 -0.39 0.41 18.48
CA THR A 117 0.76 -0.30 19.04
C THR A 117 1.83 0.64 19.58
N ILE A 118 2.02 1.81 18.99
CA ILE A 118 3.09 2.76 19.34
C ILE A 118 2.57 3.85 20.26
N LEU A 119 1.40 4.41 19.98
CA LEU A 119 0.85 5.54 20.71
C LEU A 119 -0.29 5.16 21.66
N GLY A 120 -0.88 3.97 21.50
CA GLY A 120 -2.02 3.52 22.29
C GLY A 120 -3.29 4.36 22.07
N GLN A 121 -3.45 4.96 20.90
CA GLN A 121 -4.52 5.92 20.59
C GLN A 121 -5.50 5.44 19.54
N GLY A 122 -5.09 4.51 18.68
CA GLY A 122 -5.95 3.94 17.66
C GLY A 122 -6.99 2.97 18.25
N LYS A 123 -7.82 2.40 17.40
CA LYS A 123 -8.81 1.37 17.73
C LYS A 123 -9.04 0.38 16.57
N ALA A 124 -8.01 0.13 15.79
CA ALA A 124 -8.07 -0.85 14.70
C ALA A 124 -7.74 -2.29 15.17
N ASP A 125 -7.41 -2.46 16.44
CA ASP A 125 -7.17 -3.77 17.06
C ASP A 125 -8.44 -4.66 17.10
N SER A 126 -9.61 -4.04 17.01
CA SER A 126 -10.88 -4.76 16.87
C SER A 126 -11.12 -5.35 15.48
N ALA A 127 -10.40 -4.88 14.47
CA ALA A 127 -10.47 -5.43 13.14
C ALA A 127 -9.66 -6.74 13.09
N VAL A 128 -10.25 -7.76 12.52
CA VAL A 128 -9.64 -9.09 12.40
C VAL A 128 -8.89 -9.17 11.08
N GLY A 129 -7.66 -9.65 11.12
CA GLY A 129 -6.84 -9.91 9.96
C GLY A 129 -5.70 -10.88 10.29
N THR A 130 -5.23 -11.60 9.29
CA THR A 130 -4.07 -12.49 9.44
C THR A 130 -2.82 -11.63 9.59
N LYS A 131 -2.01 -11.89 10.60
CA LYS A 131 -0.76 -11.18 10.80
C LYS A 131 0.37 -11.78 9.97
N ALA A 132 1.21 -10.95 9.38
CA ALA A 132 2.51 -11.36 8.87
C ALA A 132 3.52 -11.49 10.03
N SER A 133 3.41 -10.65 11.04
CA SER A 133 4.29 -10.63 12.22
C SER A 133 4.18 -11.90 13.05
N THR A 134 5.30 -12.40 13.54
CA THR A 134 5.37 -13.63 14.34
C THR A 134 5.10 -13.39 15.83
N ASP A 135 5.53 -12.27 16.36
CA ASP A 135 5.45 -11.94 17.81
C ASP A 135 4.70 -10.61 18.04
N GLY A 136 3.39 -10.72 18.10
CA GLY A 136 2.55 -9.52 18.16
C GLY A 136 2.39 -8.86 16.79
N TRP A 137 1.78 -7.68 16.75
CA TRP A 137 1.67 -6.91 15.53
C TRP A 137 2.84 -5.91 15.44
N ASN A 138 3.60 -5.97 14.36
CA ASN A 138 4.76 -5.13 14.12
C ASN A 138 4.65 -4.49 12.73
N TYR A 139 4.56 -3.18 12.69
CA TYR A 139 4.41 -2.41 11.46
C TYR A 139 5.48 -2.73 10.41
N ALA A 140 6.75 -2.84 10.81
CA ALA A 140 7.85 -3.10 9.89
C ALA A 140 7.80 -4.52 9.27
N GLU A 141 7.13 -5.46 9.91
CA GLU A 141 6.92 -6.81 9.40
C GLU A 141 5.61 -6.92 8.58
N GLU A 142 4.66 -6.04 8.83
CA GLU A 142 3.35 -6.04 8.15
C GLU A 142 3.36 -5.21 6.85
N VAL A 143 4.23 -4.20 6.75
CA VAL A 143 4.21 -3.21 5.68
C VAL A 143 5.55 -3.11 4.97
N CYS A 144 5.60 -3.56 3.72
CA CYS A 144 6.79 -3.39 2.88
C CYS A 144 6.96 -1.92 2.44
N PHE A 145 5.89 -1.31 1.95
CA PHE A 145 5.86 0.11 1.58
C PHE A 145 4.56 0.75 2.05
N PRO A 146 4.64 1.81 2.87
CA PRO A 146 3.45 2.49 3.37
C PRO A 146 2.72 3.28 2.28
N PHE A 147 1.49 3.66 2.57
CA PHE A 147 0.79 4.69 1.81
C PHE A 147 1.61 5.99 1.80
N GLY A 148 1.72 6.62 0.64
CA GLY A 148 2.49 7.84 0.47
C GLY A 148 4.01 7.62 0.31
N TYR A 149 4.48 6.38 0.25
CA TYR A 149 5.88 6.09 -0.02
C TYR A 149 6.28 6.45 -1.45
N GLY A 150 7.45 7.04 -1.60
CA GLY A 150 8.03 7.32 -2.90
C GLY A 150 9.45 7.83 -2.76
N LEU A 151 10.29 7.50 -3.76
CA LEU A 151 11.64 7.99 -3.88
C LEU A 151 11.74 8.94 -5.07
N SER A 152 12.66 9.88 -4.97
CA SER A 152 12.96 10.85 -6.01
C SER A 152 14.47 10.82 -6.29
N TYR A 153 14.89 11.33 -7.45
CA TYR A 153 16.32 11.51 -7.77
C TYR A 153 16.91 12.74 -7.08
N THR A 154 16.08 13.55 -6.45
CA THR A 154 16.49 14.67 -5.60
C THR A 154 15.82 14.57 -4.24
N THR A 155 16.36 15.27 -3.28
CA THR A 155 15.82 15.35 -1.91
C THR A 155 15.42 16.77 -1.61
N PHE A 156 14.40 16.93 -0.78
CA PHE A 156 13.93 18.21 -0.29
C PHE A 156 13.92 18.17 1.24
N GLU A 157 14.41 19.23 1.83
CA GLU A 157 14.21 19.48 3.26
C GLU A 157 12.92 20.27 3.43
N GLN A 158 12.05 19.81 4.31
CA GLN A 158 10.79 20.46 4.61
C GLN A 158 10.71 20.77 6.10
N SER A 159 10.27 21.96 6.43
CA SER A 159 10.04 22.38 7.81
C SER A 159 8.79 23.26 7.92
N ILE A 160 8.09 23.13 9.04
CA ILE A 160 6.99 24.05 9.37
C ILE A 160 7.62 25.28 10.03
N ALA A 161 7.55 26.42 9.34
CA ALA A 161 8.09 27.67 9.85
C ALA A 161 7.13 28.35 10.84
N ASP A 162 5.84 28.25 10.59
CA ASP A 162 4.79 28.81 11.42
C ASP A 162 3.47 28.05 11.22
N TYR A 163 2.64 28.00 12.28
CA TYR A 163 1.28 27.50 12.16
C TYR A 163 0.33 28.25 13.10
N LYS A 164 -0.91 28.36 12.67
CA LYS A 164 -2.00 28.99 13.42
C LYS A 164 -3.26 28.15 13.31
N THR A 165 -3.89 27.89 14.43
CA THR A 165 -5.17 27.18 14.49
C THR A 165 -6.29 28.16 14.83
N THR A 166 -7.39 28.06 14.11
CA THR A 166 -8.66 28.75 14.38
C THR A 166 -9.76 27.70 14.55
N ASP A 167 -10.95 28.12 14.95
CA ASP A 167 -12.10 27.20 15.14
C ASP A 167 -12.51 26.48 13.82
N SER A 168 -12.12 26.99 12.67
CA SER A 168 -12.54 26.49 11.35
C SER A 168 -11.40 26.17 10.40
N ALA A 169 -10.14 26.51 10.72
CA ALA A 169 -9.02 26.32 9.82
C ALA A 169 -7.70 26.13 10.58
N ILE A 170 -6.77 25.45 9.92
CA ILE A 170 -5.36 25.41 10.28
C ILE A 170 -4.60 26.08 9.12
N GLU A 171 -3.88 27.14 9.42
CA GLU A 171 -3.01 27.85 8.49
C GLU A 171 -1.55 27.52 8.85
N MET A 172 -0.75 27.12 7.87
CA MET A 172 0.65 26.83 8.10
C MET A 172 1.53 27.32 6.95
N THR A 173 2.75 27.70 7.28
CA THR A 173 3.81 28.02 6.33
C THR A 173 4.81 26.87 6.32
N VAL A 174 4.99 26.25 5.15
CA VAL A 174 5.98 25.19 4.94
C VAL A 174 7.13 25.77 4.14
N GLU A 175 8.34 25.71 4.69
CA GLU A 175 9.56 26.00 3.95
C GLU A 175 10.06 24.72 3.29
N VAL A 176 10.42 24.84 2.01
CA VAL A 176 11.00 23.75 1.21
C VAL A 176 12.33 24.21 0.66
N LYS A 177 13.39 23.44 0.87
CA LYS A 177 14.76 23.71 0.40
C LYS A 177 15.28 22.58 -0.46
#